data_353df800f022531aea08c4d0bd690123
#
_entry.id   353df800f022531aea08c4d0bd690123
#
_cell.length_a   1.000
_cell.length_b   1.000
_cell.length_c   1.000
_cell.angle_alpha   90.00
_cell.angle_beta   90.00
_cell.angle_gamma   90.00
#
_symmetry.space_group_name_H-M   'P 1'
#
loop_
_entity.id
_entity.type
_entity.pdbx_description
1 polymer ?
#
loop_
_entity_poly.entity_id
_entity_poly.type
_entity_poly.pdbx_seq_one_letter_code
_entity_poly.pdbx_strand_id
1 'polypeptide(L)'
;PQTMKDKGLKINGSNLCNEIHLPTNNDRTAVCCLSSVNLEKFDEWKDTLMIRDLIRFLDNVLQFFIDNAGDEISRARYSATQERSLGLGAMGWHSYLHKNRIPFDSERASAANLIIFDRIKSDAVEETEQLAKERGECPDMKGTRRRNSHLLAIAPNANSSIICGTSPSIEPSKANAYTHRT
;
A
#
# COMPACT_ATOMS: atom_id res chain seq x y z
N PRO A 1 7.81 -3.98 11.56
CA PRO A 1 6.70 -4.54 12.34
C PRO A 1 7.22 -5.54 13.37
N GLN A 2 6.55 -5.65 14.52
CA GLN A 2 6.96 -6.55 15.60
C GLN A 2 7.07 -8.01 15.11
N THR A 3 6.10 -8.44 14.30
CA THR A 3 6.07 -9.80 13.71
C THR A 3 7.36 -10.16 12.96
N MET A 4 7.97 -9.22 12.26
CA MET A 4 9.25 -9.45 11.57
C MET A 4 10.41 -9.60 12.54
N LYS A 5 10.43 -8.80 13.62
CA LYS A 5 11.43 -8.91 14.68
C LYS A 5 11.31 -10.26 15.41
N ASP A 6 10.11 -10.68 15.71
CA ASP A 6 9.83 -11.96 16.40
C ASP A 6 10.30 -13.16 15.58
N LYS A 7 10.39 -13.01 14.26
CA LYS A 7 10.92 -14.02 13.32
C LYS A 7 12.42 -13.85 13.02
N GLY A 8 13.10 -12.94 13.71
CA GLY A 8 14.54 -12.68 13.52
C GLY A 8 14.87 -12.01 12.18
N LEU A 9 13.89 -11.44 11.50
CA LEU A 9 14.09 -10.75 10.22
C LEU A 9 14.52 -9.30 10.45
N LYS A 10 15.66 -8.94 9.87
CA LYS A 10 16.25 -7.60 10.01
C LYS A 10 15.88 -6.73 8.81
N ILE A 11 15.40 -5.54 9.08
CA ILE A 11 15.21 -4.47 8.10
C ILE A 11 16.48 -3.62 8.10
N ASN A 12 17.18 -3.59 6.95
CA ASN A 12 18.46 -2.88 6.81
C ASN A 12 18.32 -1.51 6.15
N GLY A 13 17.19 -1.23 5.52
CA GLY A 13 16.92 0.03 4.81
C GLY A 13 15.49 0.11 4.31
N SER A 14 15.22 1.14 3.54
CA SER A 14 13.94 1.36 2.84
C SER A 14 14.15 1.33 1.33
N ASN A 15 13.03 1.35 0.58
CA ASN A 15 13.06 1.68 -0.84
C ASN A 15 13.39 3.17 -1.05
N LEU A 16 13.49 3.59 -2.33
CA LEU A 16 13.88 4.94 -2.72
C LEU A 16 13.02 6.04 -2.07
N CYS A 17 11.71 5.86 -2.05
CA CYS A 17 10.75 6.86 -1.54
C CYS A 17 10.42 6.69 -0.05
N ASN A 18 11.08 5.77 0.64
CA ASN A 18 10.96 5.51 2.08
C ASN A 18 9.57 5.06 2.58
N GLU A 19 8.67 4.62 1.69
CA GLU A 19 7.35 4.11 2.07
C GLU A 19 7.34 2.61 2.41
N ILE A 20 8.42 1.87 2.07
CA ILE A 20 8.51 0.42 2.26
C ILE A 20 9.77 0.06 3.04
N HIS A 21 9.57 -0.70 4.13
CA HIS A 21 10.63 -1.22 4.98
C HIS A 21 10.48 -2.74 5.11
N LEU A 22 11.17 -3.48 4.27
CA LEU A 22 11.12 -4.94 4.20
C LEU A 22 12.47 -5.55 4.54
N PRO A 23 12.49 -6.81 5.03
CA PRO A 23 13.74 -7.49 5.32
C PRO A 23 14.54 -7.78 4.06
N THR A 24 15.84 -7.49 4.12
CA THR A 24 16.81 -7.78 3.06
C THR A 24 18.06 -8.43 3.63
N ASN A 25 18.64 -9.36 2.90
CA ASN A 25 19.91 -10.02 3.23
C ASN A 25 20.51 -10.65 1.95
N ASN A 26 21.48 -11.53 2.11
CA ASN A 26 22.12 -12.20 0.98
C ASN A 26 21.16 -13.06 0.13
N ASP A 27 20.07 -13.54 0.73
CA ASP A 27 19.09 -14.41 0.08
C ASP A 27 17.78 -13.71 -0.27
N ARG A 28 17.60 -12.45 0.20
CA ARG A 28 16.36 -11.67 0.04
C ARG A 28 16.61 -10.34 -0.63
N THR A 29 15.94 -10.13 -1.75
CA THR A 29 15.74 -8.81 -2.36
C THR A 29 14.29 -8.42 -2.21
N ALA A 30 14.01 -7.33 -1.48
CA ALA A 30 12.66 -6.91 -1.17
C ALA A 30 11.82 -6.64 -2.43
N VAL A 31 10.58 -7.13 -2.43
CA VAL A 31 9.59 -6.92 -3.49
C VAL A 31 8.27 -6.51 -2.84
N CYS A 32 7.65 -5.46 -3.36
CA CYS A 32 6.32 -5.03 -2.97
C CYS A 32 5.52 -4.58 -4.19
N CYS A 33 4.30 -5.08 -4.33
CA CYS A 33 3.36 -4.60 -5.33
C CYS A 33 2.59 -3.40 -4.79
N LEU A 34 2.63 -2.29 -5.54
CA LEU A 34 2.04 -1.02 -5.13
C LEU A 34 0.81 -0.67 -5.95
N SER A 35 -0.16 -0.06 -5.30
CA SER A 35 -1.28 0.66 -5.91
C SER A 35 -1.72 1.80 -5.00
N SER A 36 -2.59 2.69 -5.49
CA SER A 36 -3.14 3.79 -4.68
C SER A 36 -4.57 4.06 -5.03
N VAL A 37 -5.42 4.27 -4.01
CA VAL A 37 -6.80 4.71 -4.19
C VAL A 37 -6.88 6.23 -4.31
N ASN A 38 -7.82 6.72 -5.09
CA ASN A 38 -8.10 8.15 -5.18
C ASN A 38 -9.08 8.59 -4.09
N LEU A 39 -8.60 9.28 -3.07
CA LEU A 39 -9.40 9.75 -1.93
C LEU A 39 -10.39 10.85 -2.32
N GLU A 40 -10.14 11.61 -3.39
CA GLU A 40 -11.12 12.59 -3.89
C GLU A 40 -12.45 11.91 -4.28
N LYS A 41 -12.39 10.61 -4.60
CA LYS A 41 -13.51 9.76 -4.95
C LYS A 41 -14.01 8.90 -3.77
N PHE A 42 -13.64 9.24 -2.54
CA PHE A 42 -13.97 8.45 -1.35
C PHE A 42 -15.46 8.12 -1.26
N ASP A 43 -16.33 9.10 -1.49
CA ASP A 43 -17.79 8.92 -1.41
C ASP A 43 -18.34 7.94 -2.47
N GLU A 44 -17.61 7.73 -3.58
CA GLU A 44 -18.01 6.82 -4.64
C GLU A 44 -17.67 5.35 -4.30
N TRP A 45 -16.62 5.12 -3.48
CA TRP A 45 -16.15 3.77 -3.21
C TRP A 45 -16.23 3.33 -1.74
N LYS A 46 -16.47 4.23 -0.78
CA LYS A 46 -16.47 3.92 0.67
C LYS A 46 -17.41 2.77 1.07
N ASP A 47 -18.52 2.60 0.37
CA ASP A 47 -19.53 1.59 0.67
C ASP A 47 -19.45 0.38 -0.29
N THR A 48 -18.32 0.23 -1.01
CA THR A 48 -18.07 -0.87 -1.94
C THR A 48 -16.98 -1.81 -1.42
N LEU A 49 -16.68 -2.87 -2.16
CA LEU A 49 -15.58 -3.80 -1.88
C LEU A 49 -14.24 -3.36 -2.49
N MET A 50 -14.12 -2.13 -3.00
CA MET A 50 -12.95 -1.67 -3.76
C MET A 50 -11.62 -1.95 -3.06
N ILE A 51 -11.50 -1.67 -1.77
CA ILE A 51 -10.26 -1.89 -1.02
C ILE A 51 -9.91 -3.38 -0.97
N ARG A 52 -10.90 -4.22 -0.72
CA ARG A 52 -10.73 -5.69 -0.68
C ARG A 52 -10.32 -6.23 -2.04
N ASP A 53 -10.99 -5.77 -3.09
CA ASP A 53 -10.68 -6.15 -4.48
C ASP A 53 -9.26 -5.72 -4.87
N LEU A 54 -8.80 -4.54 -4.44
CA LEU A 54 -7.43 -4.08 -4.68
C LEU A 54 -6.38 -4.91 -3.94
N ILE A 55 -6.62 -5.30 -2.70
CA ILE A 55 -5.72 -6.20 -1.96
C ILE A 55 -5.64 -7.56 -2.67
N ARG A 56 -6.77 -8.12 -3.08
CA ARG A 56 -6.82 -9.37 -3.85
C ARG A 56 -6.13 -9.25 -5.20
N PHE A 57 -6.34 -8.14 -5.89
CA PHE A 57 -5.67 -7.85 -7.17
C PHE A 57 -4.16 -7.77 -7.00
N LEU A 58 -3.67 -7.06 -5.99
CA LEU A 58 -2.24 -6.96 -5.70
C LEU A 58 -1.62 -8.31 -5.32
N ASP A 59 -2.33 -9.15 -4.55
CA ASP A 59 -1.88 -10.52 -4.26
C ASP A 59 -1.79 -11.38 -5.54
N ASN A 60 -2.71 -11.19 -6.50
CA ASN A 60 -2.66 -11.86 -7.80
C ASN A 60 -1.49 -11.35 -8.66
N VAL A 61 -1.23 -10.05 -8.68
CA VAL A 61 -0.07 -9.46 -9.39
C VAL A 61 1.23 -10.02 -8.82
N LEU A 62 1.32 -10.10 -7.49
CA LEU A 62 2.48 -10.69 -6.83
C LEU A 62 2.62 -12.18 -7.12
N GLN A 63 1.52 -12.93 -7.20
CA GLN A 63 1.54 -14.32 -7.59
C GLN A 63 2.03 -14.49 -9.03
N PHE A 64 1.54 -13.64 -9.95
CA PHE A 64 2.03 -13.65 -11.33
C PHE A 64 3.53 -13.39 -11.42
N PHE A 65 4.05 -12.45 -10.62
CA PHE A 65 5.49 -12.22 -10.52
C PHE A 65 6.22 -13.49 -10.02
N ILE A 66 5.76 -14.11 -8.94
CA ILE A 66 6.39 -15.32 -8.37
C ILE A 66 6.46 -16.46 -9.40
N ASP A 67 5.39 -16.64 -10.18
CA ASP A 67 5.26 -17.73 -11.15
C ASP A 67 6.10 -17.50 -12.42
N ASN A 68 6.38 -16.25 -12.78
CA ASN A 68 7.03 -15.90 -14.05
C ASN A 68 8.44 -15.28 -13.86
N ALA A 69 8.88 -15.01 -12.65
CA ALA A 69 10.21 -14.46 -12.38
C ALA A 69 11.30 -15.49 -12.72
N GLY A 70 12.24 -15.09 -13.58
CA GLY A 70 13.38 -15.93 -13.98
C GLY A 70 14.40 -16.16 -12.85
N ASP A 71 15.36 -17.03 -13.11
CA ASP A 71 16.37 -17.40 -12.10
C ASP A 71 17.36 -16.27 -11.81
N GLU A 72 17.52 -15.32 -12.74
CA GLU A 72 18.34 -14.12 -12.59
C GLU A 72 17.89 -13.21 -11.45
N ILE A 73 16.59 -13.28 -11.06
CA ILE A 73 16.00 -12.55 -9.93
C ILE A 73 15.46 -13.49 -8.83
N SER A 74 16.10 -14.66 -8.68
CA SER A 74 15.68 -15.69 -7.72
C SER A 74 15.54 -15.20 -6.28
N ARG A 75 16.41 -14.27 -5.82
CA ARG A 75 16.30 -13.67 -4.47
C ARG A 75 15.04 -12.81 -4.30
N ALA A 76 14.63 -12.11 -5.37
CA ALA A 76 13.39 -11.33 -5.37
C ALA A 76 12.17 -12.27 -5.36
N ARG A 77 12.17 -13.32 -6.18
CA ARG A 77 11.14 -14.37 -6.18
C ARG A 77 11.03 -15.04 -4.82
N TYR A 78 12.16 -15.40 -4.19
CA TYR A 78 12.20 -15.98 -2.86
C TYR A 78 11.58 -15.02 -1.82
N SER A 79 12.02 -13.76 -1.77
CA SER A 79 11.47 -12.76 -0.86
C SER A 79 9.96 -12.58 -1.04
N ALA A 80 9.51 -12.42 -2.29
CA ALA A 80 8.09 -12.32 -2.62
C ALA A 80 7.27 -13.51 -2.12
N THR A 81 7.79 -14.73 -2.26
CA THR A 81 7.16 -15.95 -1.79
C THR A 81 7.06 -15.99 -0.27
N GLN A 82 8.12 -15.59 0.44
CA GLN A 82 8.20 -15.67 1.90
C GLN A 82 7.27 -14.67 2.59
N GLU A 83 7.22 -13.44 2.15
CA GLU A 83 6.53 -12.36 2.86
C GLU A 83 5.27 -11.83 2.19
N ARG A 84 5.12 -12.02 0.87
CA ARG A 84 3.97 -11.56 0.08
C ARG A 84 3.55 -10.12 0.41
N SER A 85 4.53 -9.20 0.41
CA SER A 85 4.30 -7.80 0.77
C SER A 85 3.49 -7.05 -0.29
N LEU A 86 2.47 -6.35 0.16
CA LEU A 86 1.63 -5.45 -0.64
C LEU A 86 1.74 -4.03 -0.09
N GLY A 87 1.51 -3.04 -0.94
CA GLY A 87 1.54 -1.64 -0.56
C GLY A 87 0.39 -0.87 -1.22
N LEU A 88 -0.82 -1.01 -0.69
CA LEU A 88 -1.94 -0.16 -1.08
C LEU A 88 -1.80 1.20 -0.40
N GLY A 89 -1.69 2.26 -1.19
CA GLY A 89 -1.58 3.64 -0.74
C GLY A 89 -2.79 4.49 -1.12
N ALA A 90 -2.59 5.79 -1.05
CA ALA A 90 -3.62 6.77 -1.36
C ALA A 90 -3.03 7.96 -2.12
N MET A 91 -3.84 8.57 -2.97
CA MET A 91 -3.61 9.87 -3.62
C MET A 91 -4.87 10.71 -3.51
N GLY A 92 -4.78 12.00 -3.77
CA GLY A 92 -5.95 12.88 -3.79
C GLY A 92 -6.40 13.35 -2.39
N TRP A 93 -5.57 13.25 -1.36
CA TRP A 93 -5.95 13.73 -0.02
C TRP A 93 -6.26 15.23 -0.01
N HIS A 94 -5.37 16.05 -0.56
CA HIS A 94 -5.61 17.50 -0.60
C HIS A 94 -6.81 17.84 -1.50
N SER A 95 -6.97 17.16 -2.64
CA SER A 95 -8.14 17.32 -3.51
C SER A 95 -9.45 16.97 -2.80
N TYR A 96 -9.46 15.89 -1.99
CA TYR A 96 -10.60 15.53 -1.14
C TYR A 96 -10.95 16.65 -0.14
N LEU A 97 -9.95 17.16 0.58
CA LEU A 97 -10.14 18.24 1.55
C LEU A 97 -10.66 19.50 0.86
N HIS A 98 -10.07 19.89 -0.28
CA HIS A 98 -10.47 21.06 -1.05
C HIS A 98 -11.91 20.94 -1.54
N LYS A 99 -12.29 19.81 -2.13
CA LYS A 99 -13.66 19.49 -2.58
C LYS A 99 -14.68 19.65 -1.44
N ASN A 100 -14.32 19.23 -0.24
CA ASN A 100 -15.17 19.29 0.95
C ASN A 100 -15.04 20.59 1.77
N ARG A 101 -14.24 21.57 1.29
CA ARG A 101 -13.96 22.84 1.97
C ARG A 101 -13.44 22.64 3.40
N ILE A 102 -12.51 21.72 3.55
CA ILE A 102 -11.86 21.38 4.82
C ILE A 102 -10.43 21.96 4.79
N PRO A 103 -10.06 22.88 5.68
CA PRO A 103 -8.68 23.35 5.79
C PRO A 103 -7.75 22.18 6.15
N PHE A 104 -6.56 22.14 5.54
CA PHE A 104 -5.62 21.01 5.66
C PHE A 104 -5.17 20.75 7.10
N ASP A 105 -4.96 21.80 7.88
CA ASP A 105 -4.48 21.77 9.27
C ASP A 105 -5.60 21.81 10.33
N SER A 106 -6.85 21.51 9.92
CA SER A 106 -8.01 21.55 10.82
C SER A 106 -8.29 20.23 11.53
N GLU A 107 -9.00 20.31 12.66
CA GLU A 107 -9.53 19.14 13.36
C GLU A 107 -10.46 18.29 12.45
N ARG A 108 -11.18 18.94 11.55
CA ARG A 108 -12.03 18.24 10.56
C ARG A 108 -11.20 17.40 9.61
N ALA A 109 -10.03 17.88 9.18
CA ALA A 109 -9.10 17.10 8.36
C ALA A 109 -8.57 15.89 9.15
N SER A 110 -8.21 16.08 10.41
CA SER A 110 -7.76 14.98 11.28
C SER A 110 -8.86 13.93 11.47
N ALA A 111 -10.09 14.34 11.69
CA ALA A 111 -11.24 13.42 11.81
C ALA A 111 -11.49 12.66 10.50
N ALA A 112 -11.47 13.33 9.36
CA ALA A 112 -11.63 12.70 8.06
C ALA A 112 -10.50 11.70 7.77
N ASN A 113 -9.26 12.04 8.13
CA ASN A 113 -8.10 11.14 8.02
C ASN A 113 -8.34 9.84 8.80
N LEU A 114 -8.75 9.92 10.06
CA LEU A 114 -9.04 8.73 10.87
C LEU A 114 -10.13 7.86 10.24
N ILE A 115 -11.24 8.44 9.83
CA ILE A 115 -12.37 7.71 9.23
C ILE A 115 -11.94 6.98 7.94
N ILE A 116 -11.26 7.69 7.05
CA ILE A 116 -10.87 7.15 5.74
C ILE A 116 -9.82 6.05 5.90
N PHE A 117 -8.76 6.30 6.65
CA PHE A 117 -7.67 5.33 6.78
C PHE A 117 -7.99 4.17 7.70
N ASP A 118 -8.89 4.33 8.68
CA ASP A 118 -9.44 3.19 9.44
C ASP A 118 -10.26 2.28 8.51
N ARG A 119 -11.07 2.83 7.62
CA ARG A 119 -11.81 2.04 6.63
C ARG A 119 -10.85 1.27 5.71
N ILE A 120 -9.86 1.94 5.12
CA ILE A 120 -8.87 1.31 4.24
C ILE A 120 -8.14 0.17 4.98
N LYS A 121 -7.70 0.43 6.21
CA LYS A 121 -6.99 -0.55 7.03
C LYS A 121 -7.86 -1.75 7.39
N SER A 122 -9.09 -1.51 7.82
CA SER A 122 -10.04 -2.57 8.20
C SER A 122 -10.29 -3.51 7.02
N ASP A 123 -10.68 -2.96 5.86
CA ASP A 123 -10.96 -3.74 4.67
C ASP A 123 -9.73 -4.52 4.17
N ALA A 124 -8.54 -3.89 4.22
CA ALA A 124 -7.29 -4.55 3.83
C ALA A 124 -6.94 -5.73 4.77
N VAL A 125 -7.16 -5.57 6.08
CA VAL A 125 -6.93 -6.64 7.06
C VAL A 125 -7.94 -7.77 6.87
N GLU A 126 -9.21 -7.47 6.71
CA GLU A 126 -10.25 -8.48 6.45
C GLU A 126 -9.93 -9.30 5.20
N GLU A 127 -9.48 -8.64 4.14
CA GLU A 127 -9.18 -9.33 2.88
C GLU A 127 -7.93 -10.21 2.98
N THR A 128 -6.85 -9.77 3.63
CA THR A 128 -5.67 -10.64 3.80
C THR A 128 -5.97 -11.85 4.69
N GLU A 129 -6.88 -11.72 5.66
CA GLU A 129 -7.35 -12.84 6.47
C GLU A 129 -8.24 -13.80 5.66
N GLN A 130 -9.08 -13.26 4.78
CA GLN A 130 -9.87 -14.07 3.86
C GLN A 130 -8.98 -14.82 2.85
N LEU A 131 -7.99 -14.13 2.27
CA LEU A 131 -6.99 -14.73 1.39
C LEU A 131 -6.17 -15.81 2.10
N ALA A 132 -5.85 -15.65 3.39
CA ALA A 132 -5.19 -16.69 4.17
C ALA A 132 -6.03 -17.96 4.34
N LYS A 133 -7.34 -17.82 4.49
CA LYS A 133 -8.27 -18.98 4.53
C LYS A 133 -8.35 -19.69 3.19
N GLU A 134 -8.38 -18.94 2.09
CA GLU A 134 -8.53 -19.47 0.74
C GLU A 134 -7.23 -20.07 0.17
N ARG A 135 -6.08 -19.44 0.45
CA ARG A 135 -4.80 -19.70 -0.24
C ARG A 135 -3.64 -20.02 0.70
N GLY A 136 -3.90 -20.01 2.00
CA GLY A 136 -2.87 -20.18 3.05
C GLY A 136 -2.11 -18.92 3.40
N GLU A 137 -1.52 -18.93 4.59
CA GLU A 137 -0.61 -17.89 5.08
C GLU A 137 0.71 -17.95 4.32
N CYS A 138 1.37 -16.80 4.09
CA CYS A 138 2.75 -16.87 3.60
C CYS A 138 3.70 -17.33 4.72
N PRO A 139 4.88 -17.88 4.39
CA PRO A 139 5.80 -18.45 5.37
C PRO A 139 6.16 -17.51 6.51
N ASP A 140 6.41 -16.23 6.22
CA ASP A 140 6.77 -15.23 7.23
C ASP A 140 5.58 -14.81 8.12
N MET A 141 4.35 -15.12 7.71
CA MET A 141 3.15 -14.81 8.49
C MET A 141 2.49 -16.03 9.13
N LYS A 142 3.16 -17.19 9.09
CA LYS A 142 2.63 -18.45 9.64
C LYS A 142 2.21 -18.27 11.10
N GLY A 143 0.96 -18.64 11.39
CA GLY A 143 0.33 -18.53 12.71
C GLY A 143 -0.30 -17.16 13.01
N THR A 144 -0.35 -16.24 12.04
CA THR A 144 -0.93 -14.89 12.22
C THR A 144 -2.33 -14.74 11.62
N ARG A 145 -2.82 -15.74 10.89
CA ARG A 145 -4.04 -15.73 10.07
C ARG A 145 -4.00 -14.71 8.91
N ARG A 146 -2.82 -14.27 8.49
CA ARG A 146 -2.64 -13.31 7.39
C ARG A 146 -1.85 -13.95 6.25
N ARG A 147 -2.30 -13.68 5.02
CA ARG A 147 -1.57 -14.10 3.82
C ARG A 147 -0.39 -13.17 3.51
N ASN A 148 -0.55 -11.88 3.75
CA ASN A 148 0.40 -10.85 3.34
C ASN A 148 1.05 -10.21 4.58
N SER A 149 2.35 -9.99 4.54
CA SER A 149 3.11 -9.39 5.66
C SER A 149 2.85 -7.90 5.83
N HIS A 150 2.72 -7.19 4.72
CA HIS A 150 2.42 -5.77 4.64
C HIS A 150 1.24 -5.56 3.69
N LEU A 151 0.46 -4.54 3.93
CA LEU A 151 -0.78 -4.26 3.19
C LEU A 151 -0.81 -2.83 2.63
N LEU A 152 -0.25 -1.89 3.38
CA LEU A 152 -0.39 -0.47 3.10
C LEU A 152 0.97 0.21 2.97
N ALA A 153 1.09 1.13 2.00
CA ALA A 153 2.25 1.99 1.81
C ALA A 153 1.81 3.26 1.08
N ILE A 154 2.19 4.43 1.58
CA ILE A 154 1.84 5.71 0.97
C ILE A 154 2.95 6.11 -0.01
N ALA A 155 2.75 5.77 -1.28
CA ALA A 155 3.67 6.13 -2.36
C ALA A 155 3.48 7.58 -2.81
N PRO A 156 4.49 8.23 -3.43
CA PRO A 156 4.41 9.64 -3.85
C PRO A 156 3.36 9.94 -4.93
N ASN A 157 3.08 9.03 -5.84
CA ASN A 157 2.07 9.13 -6.91
C ASN A 157 2.22 10.34 -7.86
N ALA A 158 3.43 10.83 -8.09
CA ALA A 158 3.66 12.04 -8.87
C ALA A 158 3.03 12.01 -10.27
N ASN A 159 3.19 10.91 -11.00
CA ASN A 159 2.65 10.76 -12.37
C ASN A 159 1.21 10.26 -12.37
N SER A 160 0.87 9.26 -11.55
CA SER A 160 -0.48 8.69 -11.50
C SER A 160 -1.52 9.71 -11.04
N SER A 161 -1.17 10.63 -10.14
CA SER A 161 -2.07 11.71 -9.74
C SER A 161 -2.40 12.67 -10.90
N ILE A 162 -1.43 12.97 -11.77
CA ILE A 162 -1.66 13.81 -12.97
C ILE A 162 -2.63 13.08 -13.93
N ILE A 163 -2.41 11.79 -14.17
CA ILE A 163 -3.30 10.97 -15.03
C ILE A 163 -4.72 10.93 -14.47
N CYS A 164 -4.87 10.84 -13.14
CA CYS A 164 -6.17 10.79 -12.46
C CYS A 164 -6.77 12.18 -12.20
N GLY A 165 -6.07 13.26 -12.52
CA GLY A 165 -6.54 14.64 -12.30
C GLY A 165 -6.74 15.00 -10.82
N THR A 166 -5.89 14.51 -9.93
CA THR A 166 -6.00 14.71 -8.48
C THR A 166 -4.66 15.11 -7.85
N SER A 167 -4.62 15.44 -6.56
CA SER A 167 -3.39 15.76 -5.86
C SER A 167 -2.53 14.51 -5.59
N PRO A 168 -1.18 14.61 -5.60
CA PRO A 168 -0.30 13.48 -5.34
C PRO A 168 -0.34 13.07 -3.87
N SER A 169 -0.32 11.76 -3.63
CA SER A 169 -0.20 11.17 -2.29
C SER A 169 -1.16 11.82 -1.27
N ILE A 170 -0.63 12.12 -0.09
CA ILE A 170 -1.31 12.82 1.00
C ILE A 170 -0.79 14.26 1.18
N GLU A 171 -0.02 14.75 0.23
CA GLU A 171 0.66 16.04 0.31
C GLU A 171 -0.29 17.22 -0.01
N PRO A 172 -0.09 18.38 0.63
CA PRO A 172 -0.78 19.60 0.22
C PRO A 172 -0.23 20.11 -1.12
N SER A 173 -1.06 20.81 -1.89
CA SER A 173 -0.60 21.51 -3.09
C SER A 173 0.40 22.61 -2.71
N LYS A 174 1.45 22.76 -3.51
CA LYS A 174 2.52 23.75 -3.28
C LYS A 174 2.02 25.20 -3.38
N ALA A 175 1.04 25.42 -4.26
CA ALA A 175 0.40 26.72 -4.50
C ALA A 175 -0.90 26.50 -5.29
N ASN A 176 -1.76 27.52 -5.36
CA ASN A 176 -2.99 27.48 -6.14
C ASN A 176 -2.74 27.42 -7.66
N ALA A 177 -1.60 27.90 -8.10
CA ALA A 177 -1.12 27.78 -9.48
C ALA A 177 0.41 27.71 -9.48
N TYR A 178 0.98 26.76 -10.19
CA TYR A 178 2.43 26.61 -10.35
C TYR A 178 2.76 25.88 -11.65
N THR A 179 3.98 26.09 -12.14
CA THR A 179 4.50 25.34 -13.28
C THR A 179 5.23 24.11 -12.79
N HIS A 180 4.78 22.95 -13.21
CA HIS A 180 5.51 21.69 -12.99
C HIS A 180 6.54 21.53 -14.11
N ARG A 181 7.82 21.39 -13.76
CA ARG A 181 8.90 21.06 -14.69
C ARG A 181 9.44 19.68 -14.31
N THR A 182 9.43 18.79 -15.27
CA THR A 182 10.03 17.44 -15.19
C THR A 182 11.42 17.44 -15.80
#